data_c5d41c9c705b3f95a21579491ec6067d
#
_entry.id   c5d41c9c705b3f95a21579491ec6067d
#
_cell.length_a   1.000
_cell.length_b   1.000
_cell.length_c   1.000
_cell.angle_alpha   90.00
_cell.angle_beta   90.00
_cell.angle_gamma   90.00
#
_symmetry.space_group_name_H-M   'P 1'
#
loop_
_entity.id
_entity.type
_entity.pdbx_description
1 polymer ?
#
loop_
_entity_poly.entity_id
_entity_poly.type
_entity_poly.pdbx_seq_one_letter_code
_entity_poly.pdbx_strand_id
1 'polypeptide(L)'
;NISDEQIFSQIERMNEDFRNTNADALDATHPYFPIQADVEIEFCLSPVDENGVSMAEPGIDRVDGNRVDWSRDQIENQLKPTTIWNPNLFYNIWTVKFAASDANLLGYAQFPDQTGLQGIPANSPATTDGVVVRYQSFGSADKGNFPVMEAPFNKGRTLSHETGHWFGLRHIWGDGVCAEDFVNDTPPHR
;
A
#
# COMPACT_ATOMS: atom_id res chain seq x y z
N ASN A 1 6.07 17.42 4.10
CA ASN A 1 5.20 16.52 4.86
C ASN A 1 3.79 16.57 4.29
N ILE A 2 3.10 15.44 4.28
CA ILE A 2 1.67 15.36 4.01
C ILE A 2 0.89 15.68 5.28
N SER A 3 -0.33 16.22 5.16
CA SER A 3 -1.17 16.54 6.31
C SER A 3 -1.84 15.31 6.90
N ASP A 4 -2.31 15.42 8.14
CA ASP A 4 -3.06 14.34 8.81
C ASP A 4 -4.36 14.03 8.05
N GLU A 5 -5.04 15.05 7.53
CA GLU A 5 -6.26 14.88 6.75
C GLU A 5 -5.99 14.08 5.46
N GLN A 6 -4.83 14.28 4.84
CA GLN A 6 -4.43 13.48 3.68
C GLN A 6 -4.20 12.01 4.09
N ILE A 7 -3.58 11.77 5.25
CA ILE A 7 -3.38 10.41 5.78
C ILE A 7 -4.74 9.77 6.11
N PHE A 8 -5.63 10.48 6.81
CA PHE A 8 -6.96 9.97 7.15
C PHE A 8 -7.77 9.63 5.89
N SER A 9 -7.70 10.48 4.85
CA SER A 9 -8.36 10.22 3.57
C SER A 9 -7.87 8.94 2.89
N GLN A 10 -6.59 8.58 3.10
CA GLN A 10 -6.02 7.35 2.58
C GLN A 10 -6.55 6.12 3.32
N ILE A 11 -6.59 6.16 4.66
CA ILE A 11 -7.10 5.04 5.46
C ILE A 11 -8.59 4.81 5.19
N GLU A 12 -9.36 5.89 5.08
CA GLU A 12 -10.77 5.81 4.70
C GLU A 12 -10.96 5.16 3.33
N ARG A 13 -10.14 5.57 2.33
CA ARG A 13 -10.18 4.97 0.99
C ARG A 13 -9.82 3.48 1.01
N MET A 14 -8.80 3.08 1.75
CA MET A 14 -8.44 1.67 1.88
C MET A 14 -9.59 0.86 2.47
N ASN A 15 -10.23 1.36 3.52
CA ASN A 15 -11.36 0.67 4.15
C ASN A 15 -12.54 0.53 3.17
N GLU A 16 -12.85 1.57 2.39
CA GLU A 16 -13.87 1.46 1.33
C GLU A 16 -13.51 0.38 0.30
N ASP A 17 -12.26 0.35 -0.14
CA ASP A 17 -11.79 -0.60 -1.15
C ASP A 17 -11.82 -2.05 -0.64
N PHE A 18 -11.29 -2.31 0.56
CA PHE A 18 -11.21 -3.65 1.14
C PHE A 18 -12.56 -4.15 1.67
N ARG A 19 -13.51 -3.25 1.94
CA ARG A 19 -14.89 -3.59 2.31
C ARG A 19 -15.86 -3.53 1.13
N ASN A 20 -15.34 -3.30 -0.09
CA ASN A 20 -16.15 -3.16 -1.31
C ASN A 20 -17.33 -2.19 -1.18
N THR A 21 -17.10 -1.08 -0.46
CA THR A 21 -18.09 -0.01 -0.22
C THR A 21 -17.78 1.28 -0.97
N ASN A 22 -16.75 1.26 -1.81
CA ASN A 22 -16.34 2.39 -2.64
C ASN A 22 -17.43 2.77 -3.65
N ALA A 23 -17.53 4.06 -3.96
CA ALA A 23 -18.58 4.59 -4.84
C ALA A 23 -18.55 4.04 -6.28
N ASP A 24 -17.42 3.52 -6.71
CA ASP A 24 -17.18 2.88 -8.01
C ASP A 24 -17.11 1.34 -7.91
N ALA A 25 -17.66 0.74 -6.85
CA ALA A 25 -17.84 -0.71 -6.76
C ALA A 25 -18.69 -1.21 -7.93
N LEU A 26 -18.41 -2.45 -8.37
CA LEU A 26 -19.10 -3.02 -9.52
C LEU A 26 -20.59 -3.21 -9.23
N ASP A 27 -21.44 -2.78 -10.13
CA ASP A 27 -22.88 -3.02 -10.05
C ASP A 27 -23.27 -4.40 -10.63
N ALA A 28 -24.50 -4.83 -10.36
CA ALA A 28 -24.99 -6.16 -10.74
C ALA A 28 -25.01 -6.42 -12.26
N THR A 29 -24.82 -5.42 -13.10
CA THR A 29 -24.76 -5.55 -14.56
C THR A 29 -23.34 -5.79 -15.08
N HIS A 30 -22.33 -5.55 -14.22
CA HIS A 30 -20.94 -5.72 -14.60
C HIS A 30 -20.56 -7.22 -14.69
N PRO A 31 -19.85 -7.67 -15.73
CA PRO A 31 -19.49 -9.09 -15.90
C PRO A 31 -18.73 -9.70 -14.72
N TYR A 32 -17.93 -8.90 -14.01
CA TYR A 32 -17.14 -9.34 -12.85
C TYR A 32 -17.84 -9.14 -11.51
N PHE A 33 -19.08 -8.65 -11.48
CA PHE A 33 -19.85 -8.53 -10.24
C PHE A 33 -19.90 -9.83 -9.41
N PRO A 34 -20.07 -11.04 -10.02
CA PRO A 34 -20.17 -12.27 -9.25
C PRO A 34 -18.87 -12.69 -8.53
N ILE A 35 -17.74 -12.12 -8.92
CA ILE A 35 -16.41 -12.47 -8.34
C ILE A 35 -15.82 -11.35 -7.50
N GLN A 36 -16.51 -10.20 -7.36
CA GLN A 36 -16.08 -9.19 -6.39
C GLN A 36 -16.32 -9.68 -4.96
N ALA A 37 -15.49 -9.24 -4.04
CA ALA A 37 -15.58 -9.64 -2.64
C ALA A 37 -15.46 -8.45 -1.69
N ASP A 38 -16.14 -8.53 -0.55
CA ASP A 38 -15.79 -7.81 0.67
C ASP A 38 -14.74 -8.66 1.38
N VAL A 39 -13.53 -8.14 1.53
CA VAL A 39 -12.40 -8.84 2.16
C VAL A 39 -12.55 -8.89 3.68
N GLU A 40 -13.48 -8.11 4.24
CA GLU A 40 -13.76 -7.99 5.69
C GLU A 40 -12.55 -7.54 6.52
N ILE A 41 -11.59 -6.83 5.89
CA ILE A 41 -10.41 -6.25 6.55
C ILE A 41 -10.63 -4.74 6.70
N GLU A 42 -10.35 -4.23 7.90
CA GLU A 42 -10.35 -2.81 8.20
C GLU A 42 -8.99 -2.37 8.74
N PHE A 43 -8.53 -1.21 8.28
CA PHE A 43 -7.29 -0.59 8.71
C PHE A 43 -7.59 0.54 9.68
N CYS A 44 -6.82 0.60 10.76
CA CYS A 44 -6.90 1.71 11.71
C CYS A 44 -5.51 2.21 12.07
N LEU A 45 -5.42 3.48 12.39
CA LEU A 45 -4.19 4.09 12.92
C LEU A 45 -4.00 3.67 14.38
N SER A 46 -2.80 3.20 14.72
CA SER A 46 -2.51 2.79 16.08
C SER A 46 -2.49 3.98 17.03
N PRO A 47 -3.19 3.95 18.17
CA PRO A 47 -3.12 5.03 19.16
C PRO A 47 -1.82 5.04 19.97
N VAL A 48 -1.02 3.99 19.86
CA VAL A 48 0.24 3.80 20.59
C VAL A 48 1.36 3.43 19.62
N ASP A 49 2.60 3.76 20.00
CA ASP A 49 3.80 3.32 19.30
C ASP A 49 4.13 1.82 19.57
N GLU A 50 5.21 1.31 19.00
CA GLU A 50 5.67 -0.07 19.18
C GLU A 50 6.01 -0.45 20.63
N ASN A 51 6.21 0.54 21.52
CA ASN A 51 6.48 0.37 22.95
C ASN A 51 5.22 0.53 23.81
N GLY A 52 4.05 0.75 23.19
CA GLY A 52 2.78 0.96 23.90
C GLY A 52 2.61 2.38 24.46
N VAL A 53 3.41 3.34 24.04
CA VAL A 53 3.30 4.74 24.46
C VAL A 53 2.32 5.49 23.57
N SER A 54 1.40 6.25 24.16
CA SER A 54 0.43 7.06 23.42
C SER A 54 1.11 8.08 22.51
N MET A 55 0.66 8.12 21.26
CA MET A 55 1.18 9.02 20.24
C MET A 55 0.38 10.33 20.18
N ALA A 56 1.06 11.44 19.94
CA ALA A 56 0.43 12.74 19.70
C ALA A 56 -0.33 12.75 18.36
N GLU A 57 0.20 12.07 17.35
CA GLU A 57 -0.42 11.80 16.06
C GLU A 57 -0.62 10.27 15.95
N PRO A 58 -1.80 9.72 16.27
CA PRO A 58 -2.01 8.28 16.30
C PRO A 58 -1.65 7.59 14.98
N GLY A 59 -0.77 6.59 15.05
CA GLY A 59 -0.32 5.80 13.91
C GLY A 59 0.52 6.55 12.88
N ILE A 60 0.99 7.76 13.21
CA ILE A 60 1.79 8.58 12.29
C ILE A 60 3.16 8.83 12.94
N ASP A 61 4.19 8.26 12.35
CA ASP A 61 5.58 8.51 12.72
C ASP A 61 6.24 9.43 11.69
N ARG A 62 6.63 10.64 12.12
CA ARG A 62 7.23 11.65 11.25
C ARG A 62 8.75 11.61 11.36
N VAL A 63 9.36 10.79 10.53
CA VAL A 63 10.81 10.58 10.51
C VAL A 63 11.51 11.69 9.73
N ASP A 64 12.49 12.36 10.37
CA ASP A 64 13.43 13.22 9.66
C ASP A 64 14.52 12.37 9.00
N GLY A 65 14.37 12.08 7.73
CA GLY A 65 15.33 11.32 6.94
C GLY A 65 16.60 12.11 6.58
N ASN A 66 16.67 13.41 6.94
CA ASN A 66 17.76 14.32 6.61
C ASN A 66 18.13 14.33 5.11
N ARG A 67 17.11 14.17 4.24
CA ARG A 67 17.25 14.17 2.78
C ARG A 67 15.95 14.55 2.08
N VAL A 68 16.08 14.97 0.81
CA VAL A 68 14.95 15.43 0.01
C VAL A 68 14.19 14.28 -0.65
N ASP A 69 14.90 13.23 -1.08
CA ASP A 69 14.35 12.09 -1.81
C ASP A 69 15.12 10.80 -1.51
N TRP A 70 14.52 9.69 -1.92
CA TRP A 70 14.99 8.34 -1.61
C TRP A 70 15.01 7.48 -2.88
N SER A 71 16.13 6.84 -3.18
CA SER A 71 16.14 5.72 -4.12
C SER A 71 15.59 4.46 -3.45
N ARG A 72 15.12 3.50 -4.25
CA ARG A 72 14.64 2.21 -3.75
C ARG A 72 15.71 1.50 -2.90
N ASP A 73 16.96 1.51 -3.34
CA ASP A 73 18.08 0.93 -2.59
C ASP A 73 18.24 1.57 -1.20
N GLN A 74 18.13 2.89 -1.12
CA GLN A 74 18.22 3.60 0.16
C GLN A 74 17.02 3.34 1.08
N ILE A 75 15.83 3.18 0.50
CA ILE A 75 14.63 2.82 1.27
C ILE A 75 14.83 1.44 1.90
N GLU A 76 15.24 0.45 1.11
CA GLU A 76 15.39 -0.93 1.59
C GLU A 76 16.56 -1.10 2.57
N ASN A 77 17.67 -0.39 2.38
CA ASN A 77 18.88 -0.60 3.18
C ASN A 77 19.08 0.43 4.29
N GLN A 78 18.33 1.51 4.32
CA GLN A 78 18.50 2.58 5.31
C GLN A 78 17.18 2.96 5.99
N LEU A 79 16.15 3.37 5.23
CA LEU A 79 14.91 3.87 5.82
C LEU A 79 14.15 2.77 6.56
N LYS A 80 13.74 1.72 5.84
CA LYS A 80 12.93 0.66 6.41
C LYS A 80 13.58 0.00 7.63
N PRO A 81 14.84 -0.48 7.58
CA PRO A 81 15.44 -1.17 8.72
C PRO A 81 15.60 -0.31 9.98
N THR A 82 15.58 1.02 9.85
CA THR A 82 15.76 1.94 10.99
C THR A 82 14.44 2.53 11.51
N THR A 83 13.34 2.34 10.80
CA THR A 83 12.05 2.96 11.12
C THR A 83 10.88 1.98 11.14
N ILE A 84 11.13 0.72 10.83
CA ILE A 84 10.08 -0.31 10.84
C ILE A 84 9.65 -0.60 12.28
N TRP A 85 8.35 -0.60 12.51
CA TRP A 85 7.76 -1.13 13.72
C TRP A 85 7.55 -2.65 13.57
N ASN A 86 7.44 -3.36 14.69
CA ASN A 86 7.31 -4.81 14.70
C ASN A 86 6.24 -5.30 13.70
N PRO A 87 6.63 -5.95 12.58
CA PRO A 87 5.69 -6.31 11.51
C PRO A 87 4.71 -7.43 11.89
N ASN A 88 4.92 -8.09 13.03
CA ASN A 88 3.94 -9.05 13.56
C ASN A 88 2.75 -8.36 14.25
N LEU A 89 2.86 -7.05 14.52
CA LEU A 89 1.84 -6.28 15.23
C LEU A 89 1.31 -5.09 14.41
N PHE A 90 2.13 -4.57 13.49
CA PHE A 90 1.83 -3.37 12.75
C PHE A 90 2.03 -3.58 11.25
N TYR A 91 1.09 -3.11 10.46
CA TYR A 91 1.26 -2.95 9.03
C TYR A 91 2.02 -1.63 8.76
N ASN A 92 3.24 -1.74 8.26
CA ASN A 92 4.12 -0.61 8.04
C ASN A 92 3.91 0.01 6.65
N ILE A 93 3.72 1.32 6.60
CA ILE A 93 3.55 2.09 5.37
C ILE A 93 4.50 3.29 5.40
N TRP A 94 5.37 3.40 4.39
CA TRP A 94 6.24 4.56 4.22
C TRP A 94 5.76 5.44 3.09
N THR A 95 5.66 6.75 3.34
CA THR A 95 5.42 7.73 2.29
C THR A 95 6.69 8.53 2.03
N VAL A 96 7.16 8.49 0.79
CA VAL A 96 8.43 9.09 0.39
C VAL A 96 8.30 9.93 -0.89
N LYS A 97 9.30 10.78 -1.12
CA LYS A 97 9.61 11.27 -2.45
C LYS A 97 10.65 10.34 -3.06
N PHE A 98 10.35 9.71 -4.18
CA PHE A 98 11.34 8.90 -4.89
C PHE A 98 12.40 9.78 -5.55
N ALA A 99 13.64 9.30 -5.55
CA ALA A 99 14.75 9.90 -6.29
C ALA A 99 14.52 9.80 -7.81
N ALA A 100 15.27 10.58 -8.57
CA ALA A 100 15.13 10.61 -10.03
C ALA A 100 15.34 9.25 -10.72
N SER A 101 16.16 8.37 -10.12
CA SER A 101 16.35 6.98 -10.59
C SER A 101 15.07 6.14 -10.53
N ASP A 102 14.16 6.47 -9.62
CA ASP A 102 12.94 5.71 -9.32
C ASP A 102 11.67 6.56 -9.53
N ALA A 103 11.77 7.67 -10.25
CA ALA A 103 10.70 8.65 -10.41
C ALA A 103 9.41 8.10 -11.07
N ASN A 104 9.51 6.98 -11.78
CA ASN A 104 8.35 6.31 -12.40
C ASN A 104 7.57 5.44 -11.42
N LEU A 105 8.10 5.16 -10.23
CA LEU A 105 7.39 4.39 -9.22
C LEU A 105 6.29 5.23 -8.57
N LEU A 106 5.12 4.63 -8.43
CA LEU A 106 4.02 5.15 -7.60
C LEU A 106 4.09 4.56 -6.19
N GLY A 107 4.50 3.30 -6.10
CA GLY A 107 4.68 2.54 -4.88
C GLY A 107 5.30 1.18 -5.17
N TYR A 108 5.51 0.42 -4.12
CA TYR A 108 5.82 -1.00 -4.18
C TYR A 108 5.59 -1.64 -2.81
N ALA A 109 5.35 -2.93 -2.80
CA ALA A 109 5.19 -3.73 -1.58
C ALA A 109 6.26 -4.82 -1.48
N GLN A 110 6.49 -5.28 -0.27
CA GLN A 110 7.13 -6.55 -0.03
C GLN A 110 6.05 -7.63 0.01
N PHE A 111 6.24 -8.72 -0.75
CA PHE A 111 5.39 -9.89 -0.64
C PHE A 111 5.57 -10.57 0.73
N PRO A 112 4.54 -11.25 1.26
CA PRO A 112 4.63 -11.94 2.53
C PRO A 112 5.65 -13.07 2.47
N ASP A 113 6.38 -13.29 3.58
CA ASP A 113 7.39 -14.34 3.67
C ASP A 113 6.79 -15.69 4.07
N GLN A 114 7.40 -16.78 3.58
CA GLN A 114 7.14 -18.17 3.97
C GLN A 114 5.65 -18.59 4.02
N THR A 115 4.83 -17.99 3.16
CA THR A 115 3.40 -18.27 3.10
C THR A 115 3.07 -19.66 2.54
N GLY A 116 3.98 -20.26 1.78
CA GLY A 116 3.70 -21.44 0.96
C GLY A 116 2.81 -21.15 -0.24
N LEU A 117 2.42 -19.89 -0.48
CA LEU A 117 1.64 -19.50 -1.65
C LEU A 117 2.46 -19.68 -2.92
N GLN A 118 1.84 -20.26 -3.93
CA GLN A 118 2.48 -20.46 -5.22
C GLN A 118 2.78 -19.11 -5.89
N GLY A 119 3.97 -18.98 -6.46
CA GLY A 119 4.39 -17.75 -7.15
C GLY A 119 4.85 -16.62 -6.24
N ILE A 120 4.82 -16.77 -4.92
CA ILE A 120 5.34 -15.80 -3.96
C ILE A 120 6.76 -16.21 -3.55
N PRO A 121 7.76 -15.31 -3.65
CA PRO A 121 9.12 -15.61 -3.23
C PRO A 121 9.19 -15.90 -1.72
N ALA A 122 9.85 -16.97 -1.34
CA ALA A 122 10.24 -17.19 0.05
C ALA A 122 11.56 -16.46 0.30
N ASN A 123 11.68 -15.59 1.27
CA ASN A 123 12.85 -14.83 1.74
C ASN A 123 12.66 -13.29 1.69
N SER A 124 11.57 -12.84 2.22
CA SER A 124 11.33 -11.43 2.46
C SER A 124 11.73 -11.10 3.90
N PRO A 125 12.77 -10.28 4.14
CA PRO A 125 13.22 -10.01 5.50
C PRO A 125 12.19 -9.20 6.30
N ALA A 126 12.00 -9.56 7.57
CA ALA A 126 11.09 -8.85 8.45
C ALA A 126 11.49 -7.38 8.69
N THR A 127 12.74 -7.03 8.43
CA THR A 127 13.26 -5.65 8.58
C THR A 127 12.82 -4.70 7.46
N THR A 128 12.16 -5.20 6.43
CA THR A 128 11.68 -4.40 5.30
C THR A 128 10.21 -4.66 4.96
N ASP A 129 9.49 -5.36 5.86
CA ASP A 129 8.10 -5.73 5.67
C ASP A 129 7.18 -4.51 5.66
N GLY A 130 6.37 -4.40 4.61
CA GLY A 130 5.39 -3.33 4.42
C GLY A 130 5.40 -2.74 3.01
N VAL A 131 4.82 -1.56 2.91
CA VAL A 131 4.53 -0.89 1.63
C VAL A 131 5.15 0.50 1.59
N VAL A 132 5.68 0.88 0.43
CA VAL A 132 6.19 2.23 0.15
C VAL A 132 5.32 2.87 -0.92
N VAL A 133 4.89 4.11 -0.68
CA VAL A 133 4.09 4.88 -1.64
C VAL A 133 4.69 6.27 -1.84
N ARG A 134 4.70 6.73 -3.09
CA ARG A 134 5.04 8.12 -3.42
C ARG A 134 4.03 9.06 -2.74
N TYR A 135 4.51 10.06 -2.00
CA TYR A 135 3.65 10.95 -1.19
C TYR A 135 2.58 11.68 -2.03
N GLN A 136 2.82 11.93 -3.31
CA GLN A 136 1.88 12.55 -4.24
C GLN A 136 0.75 11.61 -4.70
N SER A 137 0.91 10.31 -4.48
CA SER A 137 -0.08 9.26 -4.78
C SER A 137 -0.69 8.64 -3.54
N PHE A 138 -0.39 9.21 -2.36
CA PHE A 138 -0.92 8.80 -1.07
C PHE A 138 -2.03 9.76 -0.62
N GLY A 139 -3.18 9.24 -0.23
CA GLY A 139 -4.39 10.02 0.07
C GLY A 139 -5.43 9.94 -1.04
N SER A 140 -6.61 10.51 -0.83
CA SER A 140 -7.70 10.50 -1.80
C SER A 140 -8.28 11.90 -2.04
N ALA A 141 -8.12 12.41 -3.25
CA ALA A 141 -8.70 13.68 -3.69
C ALA A 141 -10.25 13.66 -3.74
N ASP A 142 -10.87 12.49 -3.69
CA ASP A 142 -12.32 12.35 -3.54
C ASP A 142 -12.79 12.72 -2.11
N LYS A 143 -11.86 12.74 -1.14
CA LYS A 143 -12.10 13.02 0.29
C LYS A 143 -11.65 14.42 0.73
N GLY A 144 -10.85 15.11 -0.08
CA GLY A 144 -10.36 16.45 0.27
C GLY A 144 -9.47 17.05 -0.80
N ASN A 145 -9.14 18.34 -0.62
CA ASN A 145 -8.21 19.02 -1.51
C ASN A 145 -6.80 18.99 -0.92
N PHE A 146 -5.92 18.21 -1.53
CA PHE A 146 -4.54 18.04 -1.10
C PHE A 146 -3.60 18.50 -2.22
N PRO A 147 -3.07 19.73 -2.17
CA PRO A 147 -2.32 20.35 -3.28
C PRO A 147 -1.05 19.61 -3.72
N VAL A 148 -0.53 18.72 -2.88
CA VAL A 148 0.68 17.93 -3.21
C VAL A 148 0.37 16.70 -4.05
N MET A 149 -0.91 16.31 -4.16
CA MET A 149 -1.31 15.12 -4.91
C MET A 149 -1.32 15.37 -6.42
N GLU A 150 -0.97 14.36 -7.19
CA GLU A 150 -0.87 14.41 -8.64
C GLU A 150 -1.83 13.44 -9.34
N ALA A 151 -2.71 14.01 -10.19
CA ALA A 151 -3.55 13.22 -11.07
C ALA A 151 -2.70 12.50 -12.16
N PRO A 152 -3.10 11.31 -12.62
CA PRO A 152 -4.35 10.61 -12.30
C PRO A 152 -4.27 9.72 -11.04
N PHE A 153 -3.14 9.68 -10.34
CA PHE A 153 -2.86 8.74 -9.24
C PHE A 153 -3.21 9.31 -7.86
N ASN A 154 -4.25 10.14 -7.78
CA ASN A 154 -4.63 10.91 -6.60
C ASN A 154 -5.91 10.42 -5.92
N LYS A 155 -6.31 9.15 -6.12
CA LYS A 155 -7.53 8.58 -5.54
C LYS A 155 -7.27 7.53 -4.44
N GLY A 156 -6.06 7.44 -3.94
CA GLY A 156 -5.65 6.49 -2.89
C GLY A 156 -5.48 5.04 -3.36
N ARG A 157 -5.70 4.75 -4.65
CA ARG A 157 -5.68 3.38 -5.18
C ARG A 157 -4.28 2.78 -5.29
N THR A 158 -3.25 3.61 -5.30
CA THR A 158 -1.86 3.10 -5.26
C THR A 158 -1.64 2.29 -4.00
N LEU A 159 -1.98 2.82 -2.81
CA LEU A 159 -1.80 2.06 -1.58
C LEU A 159 -2.69 0.81 -1.53
N SER A 160 -3.95 0.88 -1.97
CA SER A 160 -4.82 -0.30 -2.04
C SER A 160 -4.22 -1.40 -2.91
N HIS A 161 -3.63 -1.05 -4.06
CA HIS A 161 -2.94 -1.96 -4.97
C HIS A 161 -1.71 -2.61 -4.31
N GLU A 162 -0.83 -1.79 -3.73
CA GLU A 162 0.38 -2.28 -3.07
C GLU A 162 0.07 -3.13 -1.83
N THR A 163 -1.02 -2.80 -1.12
CA THR A 163 -1.51 -3.63 -0.01
C THR A 163 -1.98 -5.01 -0.50
N GLY A 164 -2.57 -5.08 -1.69
CA GLY A 164 -2.88 -6.36 -2.34
C GLY A 164 -1.62 -7.23 -2.52
N HIS A 165 -0.52 -6.65 -2.99
CA HIS A 165 0.76 -7.36 -3.09
C HIS A 165 1.29 -7.78 -1.70
N TRP A 166 1.17 -6.92 -0.70
CA TRP A 166 1.55 -7.25 0.67
C TRP A 166 0.75 -8.43 1.25
N PHE A 167 -0.50 -8.60 0.84
CA PHE A 167 -1.32 -9.79 1.13
C PHE A 167 -1.01 -11.00 0.23
N GLY A 168 -0.10 -10.88 -0.73
CA GLY A 168 0.31 -11.99 -1.61
C GLY A 168 -0.39 -12.04 -2.97
N LEU A 169 -1.19 -11.04 -3.33
CA LEU A 169 -1.80 -10.98 -4.66
C LEU A 169 -0.76 -10.52 -5.69
N ARG A 170 -0.70 -11.22 -6.81
CA ARG A 170 0.08 -10.81 -7.98
C ARG A 170 -0.75 -9.94 -8.93
N HIS A 171 -0.08 -9.35 -9.91
CA HIS A 171 -0.81 -8.73 -11.00
C HIS A 171 -1.62 -9.79 -11.76
N ILE A 172 -2.83 -9.45 -12.16
CA ILE A 172 -3.75 -10.38 -12.88
C ILE A 172 -3.19 -10.90 -14.21
N TRP A 173 -2.16 -10.25 -14.77
CA TRP A 173 -1.43 -10.73 -15.97
C TRP A 173 -0.18 -11.57 -15.63
N GLY A 174 0.05 -11.90 -14.36
CA GLY A 174 1.16 -12.72 -13.88
C GLY A 174 2.56 -12.18 -14.19
N ASP A 175 2.68 -10.85 -14.41
CA ASP A 175 3.93 -10.16 -14.79
C ASP A 175 4.53 -10.61 -16.12
N GLY A 176 3.72 -11.15 -17.03
CA GLY A 176 4.12 -11.60 -18.36
C GLY A 176 2.94 -11.73 -19.32
N VAL A 177 3.24 -12.04 -20.59
CA VAL A 177 2.18 -12.26 -21.59
C VAL A 177 1.49 -13.60 -21.32
N CYS A 178 0.23 -13.56 -20.92
CA CYS A 178 -0.56 -14.74 -20.53
C CYS A 178 0.12 -15.57 -19.42
N ALA A 179 0.81 -14.91 -18.48
CA ALA A 179 1.40 -15.59 -17.36
C ALA A 179 0.36 -15.88 -16.27
N GLU A 180 0.72 -16.73 -15.32
CA GLU A 180 -0.14 -17.19 -14.24
C GLU A 180 -0.03 -16.24 -13.03
N ASP A 181 -1.16 -15.79 -12.49
CA ASP A 181 -1.23 -15.03 -11.22
C ASP A 181 -1.50 -15.93 -10.01
N PHE A 182 -1.75 -17.22 -10.25
CA PHE A 182 -2.06 -18.26 -9.27
C PHE A 182 -3.39 -18.04 -8.52
N VAL A 183 -4.33 -17.32 -9.14
CA VAL A 183 -5.69 -17.12 -8.65
C VAL A 183 -6.67 -17.74 -9.66
N ASN A 184 -7.36 -18.80 -9.24
CA ASN A 184 -8.11 -19.68 -10.17
C ASN A 184 -9.31 -19.02 -10.86
N ASP A 185 -9.86 -17.94 -10.31
CA ASP A 185 -11.03 -17.25 -10.84
C ASP A 185 -10.67 -16.00 -11.66
N THR A 186 -9.38 -15.65 -11.74
CA THR A 186 -8.92 -14.57 -12.61
C THR A 186 -8.92 -15.02 -14.06
N PRO A 187 -9.65 -14.34 -14.95
CA PRO A 187 -9.60 -14.64 -16.39
C PRO A 187 -8.20 -14.36 -16.95
N PRO A 188 -7.72 -15.15 -17.93
CA PRO A 188 -6.42 -14.89 -18.58
C PRO A 188 -6.35 -13.49 -19.19
N HIS A 189 -5.32 -12.74 -18.84
CA HIS A 189 -5.05 -11.38 -19.36
C HIS A 189 -3.83 -11.37 -20.28
N ARG A 190 -3.81 -10.40 -21.21
CA ARG A 190 -2.70 -10.18 -22.15
C ARG A 190 -2.13 -8.78 -21.98
#